data_591f95f08cb3cae926bbc962032e602b
#
_entry.id   591f95f08cb3cae926bbc962032e602b
#
_cell.length_a   1.000
_cell.length_b   1.000
_cell.length_c   1.000
_cell.angle_alpha   90.00
_cell.angle_beta   90.00
_cell.angle_gamma   90.00
#
_symmetry.space_group_name_H-M   'P 1'
#
loop_
_entity.id
_entity.type
_entity.pdbx_description
1 polymer ?
#
loop_
_entity_poly.entity_id
_entity_poly.type
_entity_poly.pdbx_seq_one_letter_code
_entity_poly.pdbx_strand_id
1 'polypeptide(L)'
;MLSVIIPTHDSERALVRTLAALVPGAAAGLVSEVLIADAGSHDQTVAAADHAGCTILHEPGPLGRRLKAAAETARAPWLLFLRPGAVLEPSWTAEVRLFLEQGSSQTLAAVFRRAAPGRGGLREIVALAAAALRGKPQPQQGLLIAKYLYQQTGGHSAAAADPEAEYLRRLGRRQVRTLSTAVHHFEWPVSAADT
;
A
#
# COMPACT_ATOMS: atom_id res chain seq x y z
N MET A 1 -5.45 10.60 -10.46
CA MET A 1 -6.43 9.73 -9.75
C MET A 1 -5.78 8.38 -9.51
N LEU A 2 -6.10 7.74 -8.37
CA LEU A 2 -5.53 6.49 -7.90
C LEU A 2 -6.60 5.41 -7.80
N SER A 3 -6.27 4.18 -8.17
CA SER A 3 -6.91 2.96 -7.66
C SER A 3 -6.06 2.43 -6.51
N VAL A 4 -6.65 2.33 -5.32
CA VAL A 4 -5.97 1.74 -4.15
C VAL A 4 -6.28 0.25 -4.12
N ILE A 5 -5.25 -0.58 -3.93
CA ILE A 5 -5.36 -2.04 -3.89
C ILE A 5 -4.91 -2.53 -2.52
N ILE A 6 -5.79 -3.26 -1.83
CA ILE A 6 -5.55 -3.77 -0.49
C ILE A 6 -5.80 -5.29 -0.49
N PRO A 7 -4.76 -6.12 -0.33
CA PRO A 7 -4.97 -7.56 -0.15
C PRO A 7 -5.48 -7.83 1.26
N THR A 8 -6.50 -8.68 1.39
CA THR A 8 -7.09 -9.03 2.68
C THR A 8 -7.20 -10.52 2.90
N HIS A 9 -7.16 -10.92 4.18
CA HIS A 9 -7.53 -12.22 4.70
C HIS A 9 -7.72 -12.04 6.20
N ASP A 10 -8.97 -12.19 6.69
CA ASP A 10 -9.37 -12.01 8.08
C ASP A 10 -8.75 -10.75 8.73
N SER A 11 -9.01 -9.60 8.10
CA SER A 11 -8.28 -8.35 8.38
C SER A 11 -9.21 -7.19 8.75
N GLU A 12 -10.43 -7.45 9.24
CA GLU A 12 -11.48 -6.45 9.51
C GLU A 12 -10.95 -5.19 10.19
N ARG A 13 -10.39 -5.34 11.40
CA ARG A 13 -9.95 -4.20 12.22
C ARG A 13 -8.81 -3.41 11.56
N ALA A 14 -7.90 -4.11 10.91
CA ALA A 14 -6.79 -3.49 10.21
C ALA A 14 -7.27 -2.75 8.95
N LEU A 15 -8.19 -3.35 8.19
CA LEU A 15 -8.79 -2.77 7.00
C LEU A 15 -9.53 -1.46 7.32
N VAL A 16 -10.38 -1.45 8.34
CA VAL A 16 -11.15 -0.25 8.75
C VAL A 16 -10.22 0.94 9.01
N ARG A 17 -9.07 0.74 9.66
CA ARG A 17 -8.09 1.81 9.90
C ARG A 17 -7.47 2.33 8.60
N THR A 18 -7.14 1.43 7.69
CA THR A 18 -6.60 1.82 6.38
C THR A 18 -7.62 2.60 5.57
N LEU A 19 -8.86 2.13 5.52
CA LEU A 19 -9.95 2.84 4.83
C LEU A 19 -10.20 4.23 5.42
N ALA A 20 -10.21 4.36 6.76
CA ALA A 20 -10.34 5.66 7.42
C ALA A 20 -9.21 6.63 7.02
N ALA A 21 -7.97 6.15 6.89
CA ALA A 21 -6.84 6.98 6.44
C ALA A 21 -6.93 7.40 4.97
N LEU A 22 -7.72 6.71 4.15
CA LEU A 22 -7.94 7.03 2.74
C LEU A 22 -9.06 8.05 2.50
N VAL A 23 -9.94 8.28 3.50
CA VAL A 23 -11.07 9.22 3.38
C VAL A 23 -10.67 10.61 2.87
N PRO A 24 -9.60 11.26 3.38
CA PRO A 24 -9.18 12.56 2.86
C PRO A 24 -8.82 12.53 1.36
N GLY A 25 -8.24 11.42 0.90
CA GLY A 25 -7.91 11.23 -0.52
C GLY A 25 -9.13 11.03 -1.41
N ALA A 26 -10.12 10.32 -0.91
CA ALA A 26 -11.41 10.16 -1.60
C ALA A 26 -12.18 11.48 -1.67
N ALA A 27 -12.28 12.20 -0.56
CA ALA A 27 -12.92 13.51 -0.49
C ALA A 27 -12.25 14.56 -1.40
N ALA A 28 -10.93 14.49 -1.56
CA ALA A 28 -10.16 15.35 -2.44
C ALA A 28 -10.17 14.91 -3.92
N GLY A 29 -10.90 13.83 -4.28
CA GLY A 29 -10.94 13.28 -5.64
C GLY A 29 -9.60 12.70 -6.12
N LEU A 30 -8.66 12.43 -5.20
CA LEU A 30 -7.39 11.78 -5.52
C LEU A 30 -7.56 10.26 -5.65
N VAL A 31 -8.28 9.63 -4.72
CA VAL A 31 -8.66 8.21 -4.78
C VAL A 31 -9.97 8.08 -5.54
N SER A 32 -9.97 7.33 -6.62
CA SER A 32 -11.16 7.09 -7.44
C SER A 32 -11.88 5.79 -7.10
N GLU A 33 -11.16 4.84 -6.55
CA GLU A 33 -11.69 3.54 -6.16
C GLU A 33 -10.74 2.83 -5.18
N VAL A 34 -11.29 1.92 -4.41
CA VAL A 34 -10.54 0.99 -3.56
C VAL A 34 -10.95 -0.43 -3.96
N LEU A 35 -9.95 -1.25 -4.30
CA LEU A 35 -10.09 -2.65 -4.69
C LEU A 35 -9.56 -3.52 -3.55
N ILE A 36 -10.40 -4.38 -3.05
CA ILE A 36 -10.06 -5.36 -2.01
C ILE A 36 -9.80 -6.70 -2.68
N ALA A 37 -8.54 -7.16 -2.64
CA ALA A 37 -8.12 -8.44 -3.19
C ALA A 37 -8.21 -9.51 -2.08
N ASP A 38 -9.44 -9.99 -1.82
CA ASP A 38 -9.74 -10.88 -0.71
C ASP A 38 -9.36 -12.34 -0.98
N ALA A 39 -8.75 -12.99 0.02
CA ALA A 39 -8.34 -14.39 -0.05
C ALA A 39 -9.41 -15.39 0.43
N GLY A 40 -10.64 -14.92 0.69
CA GLY A 40 -11.71 -15.70 1.29
C GLY A 40 -11.75 -15.48 2.80
N SER A 41 -11.92 -14.22 3.23
CA SER A 41 -12.08 -13.88 4.66
C SER A 41 -13.36 -14.48 5.24
N HIS A 42 -13.28 -14.92 6.50
CA HIS A 42 -14.38 -15.48 7.27
C HIS A 42 -14.91 -14.52 8.35
N ASP A 43 -14.15 -13.47 8.66
CA ASP A 43 -14.54 -12.40 9.58
C ASP A 43 -15.37 -11.31 8.86
N GLN A 44 -15.57 -10.15 9.50
CA GLN A 44 -16.33 -9.04 8.91
C GLN A 44 -15.53 -8.21 7.88
N THR A 45 -14.37 -8.69 7.40
CA THR A 45 -13.53 -7.96 6.41
C THR A 45 -14.32 -7.57 5.17
N VAL A 46 -15.04 -8.53 4.57
CA VAL A 46 -15.82 -8.32 3.35
C VAL A 46 -16.98 -7.35 3.60
N ALA A 47 -17.69 -7.52 4.71
CA ALA A 47 -18.79 -6.63 5.08
C ALA A 47 -18.31 -5.19 5.32
N ALA A 48 -17.20 -5.01 6.01
CA ALA A 48 -16.59 -3.69 6.22
C ALA A 48 -16.17 -3.01 4.90
N ALA A 49 -15.61 -3.78 3.96
CA ALA A 49 -15.23 -3.31 2.64
C ALA A 49 -16.45 -2.86 1.82
N ASP A 50 -17.52 -3.65 1.82
CA ASP A 50 -18.76 -3.37 1.11
C ASP A 50 -19.43 -2.09 1.64
N HIS A 51 -19.58 -1.96 2.96
CA HIS A 51 -20.11 -0.76 3.60
C HIS A 51 -19.29 0.50 3.29
N ALA A 52 -18.00 0.37 3.06
CA ALA A 52 -17.13 1.48 2.66
C ALA A 52 -17.17 1.79 1.16
N GLY A 53 -17.97 1.05 0.37
CA GLY A 53 -18.10 1.24 -1.08
C GLY A 53 -16.87 0.74 -1.87
N CYS A 54 -16.12 -0.22 -1.34
CA CYS A 54 -15.01 -0.82 -2.04
C CYS A 54 -15.47 -1.84 -3.09
N THR A 55 -14.69 -2.02 -4.15
CA THR A 55 -14.87 -3.13 -5.07
C THR A 55 -14.15 -4.37 -4.52
N ILE A 56 -14.89 -5.45 -4.30
CA ILE A 56 -14.34 -6.67 -3.73
C ILE A 56 -14.07 -7.69 -4.84
N LEU A 57 -12.83 -8.16 -4.87
CA LEU A 57 -12.37 -9.21 -5.77
C LEU A 57 -12.07 -10.46 -4.94
N HIS A 58 -12.96 -11.44 -5.06
CA HIS A 58 -12.74 -12.76 -4.46
C HIS A 58 -11.83 -13.57 -5.38
N GLU A 59 -10.56 -13.56 -5.08
CA GLU A 59 -9.53 -14.24 -5.88
C GLU A 59 -8.75 -15.19 -4.97
N PRO A 60 -9.18 -16.46 -4.85
CA PRO A 60 -8.43 -17.44 -4.08
C PRO A 60 -7.08 -17.70 -4.73
N GLY A 61 -6.05 -17.89 -3.90
CA GLY A 61 -4.72 -18.22 -4.38
C GLY A 61 -3.59 -17.31 -3.90
N PRO A 62 -2.41 -17.42 -4.50
CA PRO A 62 -1.22 -16.70 -4.05
C PRO A 62 -1.41 -15.18 -4.09
N LEU A 63 -0.82 -14.48 -3.11
CA LEU A 63 -0.91 -13.03 -2.97
C LEU A 63 -0.55 -12.30 -4.28
N GLY A 64 0.52 -12.69 -4.95
CA GLY A 64 0.95 -12.03 -6.20
C GLY A 64 -0.08 -12.11 -7.33
N ARG A 65 -0.81 -13.24 -7.44
CA ARG A 65 -1.90 -13.38 -8.40
C ARG A 65 -3.06 -12.45 -8.05
N ARG A 66 -3.46 -12.38 -6.79
CA ARG A 66 -4.54 -11.50 -6.32
C ARG A 66 -4.22 -10.03 -6.58
N LEU A 67 -2.99 -9.58 -6.23
CA LEU A 67 -2.54 -8.22 -6.48
C LEU A 67 -2.49 -7.88 -7.97
N LYS A 68 -2.06 -8.84 -8.82
CA LYS A 68 -2.03 -8.66 -10.27
C LYS A 68 -3.43 -8.55 -10.86
N ALA A 69 -4.35 -9.43 -10.49
CA ALA A 69 -5.74 -9.39 -10.94
C ALA A 69 -6.43 -8.06 -10.53
N ALA A 70 -6.20 -7.59 -9.30
CA ALA A 70 -6.71 -6.30 -8.86
C ALA A 70 -6.11 -5.13 -9.65
N ALA A 71 -4.82 -5.17 -9.97
CA ALA A 71 -4.18 -4.15 -10.80
C ALA A 71 -4.70 -4.13 -12.24
N GLU A 72 -5.05 -5.28 -12.79
CA GLU A 72 -5.67 -5.39 -14.13
C GLU A 72 -7.07 -4.77 -14.13
N THR A 73 -7.87 -5.03 -13.09
CA THR A 73 -9.23 -4.51 -12.90
C THR A 73 -9.25 -2.99 -12.62
N ALA A 74 -8.21 -2.45 -12.00
CA ALA A 74 -8.10 -1.04 -11.63
C ALA A 74 -8.32 -0.11 -12.83
N ARG A 75 -9.11 0.95 -12.65
CA ARG A 75 -9.47 1.90 -13.72
C ARG A 75 -8.58 3.14 -13.76
N ALA A 76 -7.99 3.51 -12.63
CA ALA A 76 -7.13 4.69 -12.57
C ALA A 76 -5.76 4.46 -13.24
N PRO A 77 -5.12 5.53 -13.74
CA PRO A 77 -3.78 5.44 -14.33
C PRO A 77 -2.66 5.19 -13.31
N TRP A 78 -2.97 5.31 -12.02
CA TRP A 78 -2.04 5.09 -10.92
C TRP A 78 -2.57 4.07 -9.94
N LEU A 79 -1.68 3.22 -9.46
CA LEU A 79 -1.95 2.16 -8.49
C LEU A 79 -1.26 2.51 -7.17
N LEU A 80 -1.98 2.37 -6.07
CA LEU A 80 -1.43 2.44 -4.72
C LEU A 80 -1.71 1.13 -4.00
N PHE A 81 -0.69 0.32 -3.81
CA PHE A 81 -0.77 -0.91 -3.02
C PHE A 81 -0.53 -0.59 -1.55
N LEU A 82 -1.45 -0.99 -0.69
CA LEU A 82 -1.35 -0.86 0.76
C LEU A 82 -1.70 -2.19 1.43
N ARG A 83 -1.03 -2.51 2.53
CA ARG A 83 -1.44 -3.63 3.39
C ARG A 83 -2.51 -3.18 4.39
N PRO A 84 -3.40 -4.07 4.85
CA PRO A 84 -4.30 -3.76 5.96
C PRO A 84 -3.49 -3.30 7.19
N GLY A 85 -4.02 -2.31 7.91
CA GLY A 85 -3.32 -1.66 9.03
C GLY A 85 -2.39 -0.51 8.64
N ALA A 86 -2.18 -0.25 7.35
CA ALA A 86 -1.42 0.92 6.89
C ALA A 86 -2.24 2.20 7.10
N VAL A 87 -1.72 3.11 7.90
CA VAL A 87 -2.29 4.43 8.17
C VAL A 87 -1.31 5.50 7.70
N LEU A 88 -1.71 6.23 6.68
CA LEU A 88 -0.93 7.32 6.10
C LEU A 88 -1.09 8.60 6.93
N GLU A 89 0.00 9.35 7.15
CA GLU A 89 -0.07 10.68 7.78
C GLU A 89 -0.93 11.65 6.93
N PRO A 90 -1.60 12.66 7.52
CA PRO A 90 -2.54 13.54 6.81
C PRO A 90 -1.98 14.26 5.59
N SER A 91 -0.66 14.49 5.54
CA SER A 91 0.03 15.14 4.42
C SER A 91 0.11 14.29 3.13
N TRP A 92 -0.27 13.01 3.19
CA TRP A 92 -0.06 12.07 2.09
C TRP A 92 -0.72 12.50 0.77
N THR A 93 -1.90 13.13 0.84
CA THR A 93 -2.62 13.56 -0.37
C THR A 93 -1.90 14.64 -1.14
N ALA A 94 -1.33 15.62 -0.41
CA ALA A 94 -0.58 16.70 -1.02
C ALA A 94 0.73 16.19 -1.66
N GLU A 95 1.45 15.34 -0.95
CA GLU A 95 2.73 14.80 -1.43
C GLU A 95 2.53 13.86 -2.62
N VAL A 96 1.50 13.02 -2.59
CA VAL A 96 1.17 12.17 -3.73
C VAL A 96 0.81 13.01 -4.96
N ARG A 97 0.00 14.08 -4.81
CA ARG A 97 -0.29 15.00 -5.92
C ARG A 97 0.98 15.57 -6.54
N LEU A 98 1.87 16.09 -5.70
CA LEU A 98 3.16 16.62 -6.16
C LEU A 98 3.99 15.57 -6.90
N PHE A 99 4.00 14.32 -6.41
CA PHE A 99 4.68 13.23 -7.09
C PHE A 99 4.05 12.93 -8.47
N LEU A 100 2.73 12.88 -8.56
CA LEU A 100 2.02 12.61 -9.82
C LEU A 100 2.22 13.70 -10.88
N GLU A 101 2.40 14.95 -10.46
CA GLU A 101 2.62 16.09 -11.34
C GLU A 101 4.07 16.17 -11.89
N GLN A 102 5.00 15.44 -11.28
CA GLN A 102 6.38 15.41 -11.76
C GLN A 102 6.50 14.59 -13.06
N GLY A 103 7.14 15.14 -14.09
CA GLY A 103 7.29 14.46 -15.39
C GLY A 103 8.02 13.11 -15.32
N SER A 104 8.86 12.89 -14.32
CA SER A 104 9.56 11.61 -14.08
C SER A 104 8.69 10.53 -13.43
N SER A 105 7.49 10.87 -12.94
CA SER A 105 6.61 9.94 -12.24
C SER A 105 6.20 8.73 -13.10
N GLN A 106 6.11 8.89 -14.42
CA GLN A 106 5.78 7.80 -15.35
C GLN A 106 6.82 6.66 -15.38
N THR A 107 8.07 6.94 -14.99
CA THR A 107 9.18 5.99 -14.98
C THR A 107 9.67 5.62 -13.59
N LEU A 108 9.08 6.24 -12.57
CA LEU A 108 9.42 6.02 -11.18
C LEU A 108 8.22 5.48 -10.39
N ALA A 109 8.50 4.63 -9.44
CA ALA A 109 7.59 4.27 -8.37
C ALA A 109 7.92 5.07 -7.11
N ALA A 110 7.00 5.11 -6.15
CA ALA A 110 7.27 5.70 -4.84
C ALA A 110 6.79 4.79 -3.71
N VAL A 111 7.45 4.91 -2.56
CA VAL A 111 7.03 4.29 -1.30
C VAL A 111 6.99 5.35 -0.22
N PHE A 112 6.11 5.20 0.75
CA PHE A 112 6.07 6.10 1.90
C PHE A 112 7.23 5.84 2.86
N ARG A 113 7.59 6.85 3.64
CA ARG A 113 8.56 6.67 4.73
C ARG A 113 7.93 5.79 5.83
N ARG A 114 8.71 4.90 6.43
CA ARG A 114 8.24 4.21 7.64
C ARG A 114 8.20 5.19 8.82
N ALA A 115 7.10 5.19 9.53
CA ALA A 115 7.05 5.89 10.81
C ALA A 115 8.01 5.22 11.80
N ALA A 116 8.67 6.04 12.64
CA ALA A 116 9.44 5.49 13.75
C ALA A 116 8.49 4.95 14.82
N PRO A 117 8.82 3.85 15.49
CA PRO A 117 8.15 3.49 16.72
C PRO A 117 8.37 4.63 17.72
N GLY A 118 7.26 5.27 18.14
CA GLY A 118 7.32 6.50 18.91
C GLY A 118 7.93 6.31 20.30
N ARG A 119 9.14 6.82 20.46
CA ARG A 119 9.74 7.32 21.71
C ARG A 119 10.88 8.25 21.30
N GLY A 120 10.58 9.57 21.22
CA GLY A 120 11.47 10.57 20.66
C GLY A 120 12.75 10.77 21.45
N GLY A 121 13.89 10.61 20.77
CA GLY A 121 15.20 11.07 21.18
C GLY A 121 16.02 11.46 19.96
N LEU A 122 16.98 12.39 20.13
CA LEU A 122 17.85 12.88 19.05
C LEU A 122 18.55 11.74 18.29
N ARG A 123 18.88 10.63 18.96
CA ARG A 123 19.44 9.41 18.36
C ARG A 123 18.49 8.74 17.36
N GLU A 124 17.20 8.84 17.59
CA GLU A 124 16.16 8.23 16.75
C GLU A 124 15.98 9.03 15.46
N ILE A 125 16.06 10.36 15.52
CA ILE A 125 16.03 11.24 14.34
C ILE A 125 17.23 10.95 13.43
N VAL A 126 18.41 10.77 13.99
CA VAL A 126 19.63 10.45 13.24
C VAL A 126 19.56 9.02 12.66
N ALA A 127 19.05 8.05 13.43
CA ALA A 127 18.86 6.67 12.95
C ALA A 127 17.81 6.61 11.82
N LEU A 128 16.74 7.41 11.90
CA LEU A 128 15.72 7.53 10.86
C LEU A 128 16.26 8.17 9.57
N ALA A 129 17.04 9.25 9.69
CA ALA A 129 17.69 9.86 8.55
C ALA A 129 18.67 8.90 7.87
N ALA A 130 19.46 8.15 8.66
CA ALA A 130 20.37 7.15 8.15
C ALA A 130 19.64 5.93 7.54
N ALA A 131 18.51 5.50 8.11
CA ALA A 131 17.70 4.42 7.59
C ALA A 131 16.95 4.83 6.30
N ALA A 132 16.48 6.09 6.22
CA ALA A 132 15.86 6.64 5.02
C ALA A 132 16.86 6.69 3.85
N LEU A 133 18.13 6.98 4.13
CA LEU A 133 19.19 7.04 3.11
C LEU A 133 19.73 5.66 2.69
N ARG A 134 19.60 4.63 3.54
CA ARG A 134 20.22 3.29 3.33
C ARG A 134 19.19 2.15 3.31
N GLY A 135 17.96 2.37 3.70
CA GLY A 135 16.90 1.36 3.76
C GLY A 135 16.52 0.85 2.37
N LYS A 136 16.40 -0.48 2.23
CA LYS A 136 15.73 -1.05 1.04
C LYS A 136 14.23 -0.78 1.19
N PRO A 137 13.52 -0.43 0.10
CA PRO A 137 12.06 -0.36 0.11
C PRO A 137 11.45 -1.66 0.63
N GLN A 138 10.42 -1.55 1.46
CA GLN A 138 9.76 -2.70 2.08
C GLN A 138 8.26 -2.67 1.78
N PRO A 139 7.58 -3.82 1.68
CA PRO A 139 6.15 -3.91 1.38
C PRO A 139 5.26 -3.08 2.30
N GLN A 140 5.63 -2.97 3.59
CA GLN A 140 4.89 -2.18 4.59
C GLN A 140 4.87 -0.67 4.30
N GLN A 141 5.73 -0.18 3.42
CA GLN A 141 5.76 1.23 3.05
C GLN A 141 4.69 1.61 2.02
N GLY A 142 3.94 0.63 1.51
CA GLY A 142 3.06 0.83 0.38
C GLY A 142 3.85 1.08 -0.92
N LEU A 143 3.20 0.92 -2.05
CA LEU A 143 3.79 1.14 -3.37
C LEU A 143 2.86 1.96 -4.23
N LEU A 144 3.29 3.16 -4.59
CA LEU A 144 2.65 4.03 -5.57
C LEU A 144 3.37 3.89 -6.91
N ILE A 145 2.65 3.52 -7.97
CA ILE A 145 3.24 3.27 -9.29
C ILE A 145 2.25 3.57 -10.42
N ALA A 146 2.73 4.08 -11.54
CA ALA A 146 1.92 4.20 -12.74
C ALA A 146 1.47 2.82 -13.23
N LYS A 147 0.18 2.65 -13.55
CA LYS A 147 -0.36 1.37 -14.05
C LYS A 147 0.42 0.88 -15.28
N TYR A 148 0.78 1.79 -16.17
CA TYR A 148 1.62 1.50 -17.33
C TYR A 148 2.98 0.90 -16.93
N LEU A 149 3.69 1.53 -15.99
CA LEU A 149 4.99 1.02 -15.52
C LEU A 149 4.85 -0.34 -14.83
N TYR A 150 3.79 -0.52 -14.05
CA TYR A 150 3.47 -1.80 -13.40
C TYR A 150 3.31 -2.93 -14.43
N GLN A 151 2.58 -2.66 -15.52
CA GLN A 151 2.37 -3.62 -16.61
C GLN A 151 3.66 -3.91 -17.39
N GLN A 152 4.42 -2.87 -17.71
CA GLN A 152 5.71 -2.97 -18.43
C GLN A 152 6.73 -3.82 -17.66
N THR A 153 6.74 -3.71 -16.35
CA THR A 153 7.66 -4.47 -15.48
C THR A 153 7.11 -5.85 -15.06
N GLY A 154 5.94 -6.25 -15.59
CA GLY A 154 5.34 -7.56 -15.37
C GLY A 154 4.55 -7.72 -14.06
N GLY A 155 4.50 -6.68 -13.21
CA GLY A 155 3.74 -6.67 -11.96
C GLY A 155 4.20 -7.70 -10.91
N HIS A 156 3.37 -8.00 -9.94
CA HIS A 156 3.65 -8.99 -8.90
C HIS A 156 3.69 -10.41 -9.47
N SER A 157 4.63 -11.23 -9.02
CA SER A 157 4.77 -12.62 -9.43
C SER A 157 3.89 -13.53 -8.56
N ALA A 158 3.08 -14.37 -9.20
CA ALA A 158 2.28 -15.39 -8.49
C ALA A 158 3.14 -16.51 -7.88
N ALA A 159 4.36 -16.72 -8.39
CA ALA A 159 5.27 -17.77 -7.93
C ALA A 159 6.18 -17.34 -6.78
N ALA A 160 6.23 -16.04 -6.44
CA ALA A 160 7.10 -15.55 -5.38
C ALA A 160 6.48 -15.82 -4.00
N ALA A 161 7.29 -16.24 -3.04
CA ALA A 161 6.87 -16.43 -1.65
C ALA A 161 6.49 -15.09 -0.99
N ASP A 162 7.22 -14.01 -1.29
CA ASP A 162 6.86 -12.63 -0.95
C ASP A 162 6.85 -11.79 -2.25
N PRO A 163 5.69 -11.70 -2.93
CA PRO A 163 5.60 -11.05 -4.23
C PRO A 163 5.81 -9.54 -4.17
N GLU A 164 5.49 -8.89 -3.05
CA GLU A 164 5.68 -7.46 -2.88
C GLU A 164 7.16 -7.11 -2.69
N ALA A 165 7.86 -7.83 -1.81
CA ALA A 165 9.31 -7.65 -1.62
C ALA A 165 10.10 -8.01 -2.89
N GLU A 166 9.69 -9.07 -3.59
CA GLU A 166 10.28 -9.45 -4.87
C GLU A 166 10.12 -8.35 -5.91
N TYR A 167 8.91 -7.79 -6.03
CA TYR A 167 8.62 -6.75 -7.00
C TYR A 167 9.40 -5.46 -6.70
N LEU A 168 9.45 -5.02 -5.44
CA LEU A 168 10.27 -3.88 -5.03
C LEU A 168 11.77 -4.08 -5.31
N ARG A 169 12.27 -5.31 -5.11
CA ARG A 169 13.66 -5.67 -5.42
C ARG A 169 13.92 -5.63 -6.93
N ARG A 170 12.96 -6.06 -7.76
CA ARG A 170 13.06 -6.08 -9.23
C ARG A 170 13.02 -4.68 -9.82
N LEU A 171 12.17 -3.77 -9.30
CA LEU A 171 12.19 -2.35 -9.66
C LEU A 171 13.56 -1.72 -9.35
N GLY A 172 14.16 -2.10 -8.23
CA GLY A 172 15.46 -1.59 -7.81
C GLY A 172 15.41 -0.16 -7.27
N ARG A 173 16.46 0.24 -6.56
CA ARG A 173 16.53 1.53 -5.85
C ARG A 173 16.45 2.76 -6.75
N ARG A 174 16.89 2.65 -8.00
CA ARG A 174 16.91 3.78 -8.94
C ARG A 174 15.52 4.15 -9.44
N GLN A 175 14.61 3.19 -9.44
CA GLN A 175 13.23 3.41 -9.88
C GLN A 175 12.24 3.63 -8.72
N VAL A 176 12.70 3.55 -7.47
CA VAL A 176 11.83 3.72 -6.29
C VAL A 176 12.27 4.94 -5.49
N ARG A 177 11.40 5.95 -5.39
CA ARG A 177 11.57 7.14 -4.57
C ARG A 177 10.89 6.95 -3.21
N THR A 178 11.50 7.41 -2.14
CA THR A 178 10.84 7.47 -0.84
C THR A 178 10.21 8.84 -0.65
N LEU A 179 8.92 8.86 -0.36
CA LEU A 179 8.16 10.05 0.00
C LEU A 179 8.45 10.46 1.45
N SER A 180 8.24 11.73 1.77
CA SER A 180 8.48 12.28 3.12
C SER A 180 7.39 11.89 4.10
N THR A 181 6.15 11.77 3.61
CA THR A 181 4.99 11.33 4.40
C THR A 181 5.21 9.92 4.92
N ALA A 182 4.93 9.72 6.21
CA ALA A 182 5.08 8.42 6.83
C ALA A 182 3.82 7.57 6.74
N VAL A 183 4.05 6.25 6.74
CA VAL A 183 3.04 5.23 6.96
C VAL A 183 3.30 4.55 8.31
N HIS A 184 2.25 4.47 9.14
CA HIS A 184 2.23 3.71 10.38
C HIS A 184 1.56 2.37 10.12
N HIS A 185 2.07 1.30 10.71
CA HIS A 185 1.41 0.01 10.73
C HIS A 185 0.92 -0.29 12.12
N PHE A 186 -0.36 -0.56 12.22
CA PHE A 186 -0.97 -1.07 13.44
C PHE A 186 -1.13 -2.58 13.29
N GLU A 187 -0.21 -3.32 13.87
CA GLU A 187 -0.38 -4.75 14.10
C GLU A 187 -1.28 -4.91 15.34
N TRP A 188 -2.41 -5.57 15.18
CA TRP A 188 -3.20 -5.97 16.33
C TRP A 188 -2.50 -7.19 16.95
N PRO A 189 -2.22 -7.19 18.26
CA PRO A 189 -1.75 -8.40 18.91
C PRO A 189 -2.79 -9.49 18.66
N VAL A 190 -2.39 -10.57 17.99
CA VAL A 190 -3.21 -11.76 17.82
C VAL A 190 -3.56 -12.20 19.24
N SER A 191 -4.85 -12.18 19.58
CA SER A 191 -5.31 -12.66 20.88
C SER A 191 -4.93 -14.13 21.00
N ALA A 192 -4.22 -14.48 22.06
CA ALA A 192 -3.85 -15.87 22.39
C ALA A 192 -5.07 -16.75 22.75
N ALA A 193 -6.26 -16.37 22.29
CA ALA A 193 -7.52 -17.05 22.55
C ALA A 193 -8.00 -17.95 21.40
N ASP A 194 -7.24 -18.02 20.28
CA ASP A 194 -7.58 -18.88 19.14
C ASP A 194 -6.55 -20.01 18.94
N THR A 195 -6.14 -20.67 20.03
CA THR A 195 -5.35 -21.91 19.95
C THR A 195 -6.16 -23.06 20.50
#